data_69dbc1754c16c83e1b862289ee3b1035
#
_entry.id   69dbc1754c16c83e1b862289ee3b1035
#
_cell.length_a   1.000
_cell.length_b   1.000
_cell.length_c   1.000
_cell.angle_alpha   90.00
_cell.angle_beta   90.00
_cell.angle_gamma   90.00
#
_symmetry.space_group_name_H-M   'P 1'
#
loop_
_entity.id
_entity.type
_entity.pdbx_description
1 polymer ?
#
loop_
_entity_poly.entity_id
_entity_poly.type
_entity_poly.pdbx_seq_one_letter_code
_entity_poly.pdbx_strand_id
1 'polypeptide(L)'
;MKNKIQNEYKIENLFCSRARAKIIKTLALNNELNISKIIKNTKLNHSNVVNHLNFLKKINFIQEKNFGRIRIYRYKEENIKAHCVKKLIELLENIY
;
A
#
# COMPACT_ATOMS: atom_id res chain seq x y z
N MET A 1 18.26 -20.78 4.27
CA MET A 1 18.38 -19.40 4.74
C MET A 1 17.10 -18.63 4.46
N LYS A 2 16.61 -17.93 5.45
CA LYS A 2 15.36 -17.18 5.29
C LYS A 2 15.58 -15.96 4.41
N ASN A 3 14.72 -15.79 3.44
CA ASN A 3 14.71 -14.61 2.61
C ASN A 3 14.18 -13.43 3.43
N LYS A 4 14.89 -12.31 3.41
CA LYS A 4 14.49 -11.10 4.11
C LYS A 4 13.12 -10.60 3.64
N ILE A 5 12.82 -10.75 2.34
CA ILE A 5 11.53 -10.36 1.78
C ILE A 5 10.38 -11.18 2.37
N GLN A 6 10.59 -12.48 2.61
CA GLN A 6 9.57 -13.32 3.23
C GLN A 6 9.19 -12.83 4.62
N ASN A 7 10.17 -12.35 5.39
CA ASN A 7 9.91 -11.77 6.71
C ASN A 7 9.05 -10.51 6.62
N GLU A 8 9.20 -9.75 5.54
CA GLU A 8 8.44 -8.51 5.34
C GLU A 8 6.98 -8.77 4.99
N TYR A 9 6.60 -9.98 4.58
CA TYR A 9 5.21 -10.36 4.35
C TYR A 9 4.47 -10.81 5.60
N LYS A 10 5.14 -10.85 6.75
CA LYS A 10 4.45 -11.18 7.99
C LYS A 10 3.41 -10.11 8.31
N ILE A 11 2.29 -10.54 8.88
CA ILE A 11 1.20 -9.63 9.22
C ILE A 11 1.67 -8.46 10.08
N GLU A 12 2.54 -8.73 11.06
CA GLU A 12 3.04 -7.68 11.95
C GLU A 12 3.89 -6.66 11.21
N ASN A 13 4.48 -7.02 10.06
CA ASN A 13 5.23 -6.07 9.24
C ASN A 13 4.35 -5.34 8.25
N LEU A 14 3.35 -6.03 7.70
CA LEU A 14 2.38 -5.39 6.78
C LEU A 14 1.53 -4.37 7.51
N PHE A 15 1.09 -4.69 8.71
CA PHE A 15 0.20 -3.82 9.48
C PHE A 15 0.88 -3.35 10.76
N CYS A 16 2.15 -2.97 10.64
CA CYS A 16 2.97 -2.59 11.79
C CYS A 16 2.50 -1.31 12.47
N SER A 17 1.70 -0.50 11.78
CA SER A 17 1.20 0.75 12.32
C SER A 17 -0.13 1.10 11.68
N ARG A 18 -0.87 1.95 12.38
CA ARG A 18 -2.13 2.49 11.86
C ARG A 18 -1.90 3.23 10.54
N ALA A 19 -0.79 3.95 10.43
CA ALA A 19 -0.46 4.70 9.22
C ALA A 19 -0.30 3.77 8.01
N ARG A 20 0.46 2.69 8.16
CA ARG A 20 0.65 1.74 7.06
C ARG A 20 -0.65 1.08 6.66
N ALA A 21 -1.46 0.66 7.64
CA ALA A 21 -2.77 0.06 7.38
C ALA A 21 -3.67 1.02 6.58
N LYS A 22 -3.67 2.30 6.94
CA LYS A 22 -4.44 3.32 6.21
C LYS A 22 -4.00 3.45 4.76
N ILE A 23 -2.69 3.45 4.52
CA ILE A 23 -2.16 3.60 3.16
C ILE A 23 -2.51 2.38 2.32
N ILE A 24 -2.34 1.17 2.87
CA ILE A 24 -2.71 -0.06 2.17
C ILE A 24 -4.20 -0.03 1.80
N LYS A 25 -5.05 0.29 2.76
CA LYS A 25 -6.50 0.35 2.53
C LYS A 25 -6.84 1.38 1.45
N THR A 26 -6.28 2.57 1.56
CA THR A 26 -6.55 3.65 0.60
C THR A 26 -6.21 3.24 -0.82
N LEU A 27 -5.04 2.64 -1.02
CA LEU A 27 -4.62 2.20 -2.35
C LEU A 27 -5.40 0.98 -2.84
N ALA A 28 -5.65 0.02 -1.96
CA ALA A 28 -6.40 -1.17 -2.34
C ALA A 28 -7.81 -0.82 -2.82
N LEU A 29 -8.46 0.11 -2.16
CA LEU A 29 -9.84 0.47 -2.50
C LEU A 29 -9.97 1.45 -3.65
N ASN A 30 -8.92 2.23 -3.93
CA ASN A 30 -8.95 3.22 -5.01
C ASN A 30 -8.21 2.78 -6.27
N ASN A 31 -7.46 1.68 -6.19
CA ASN A 31 -6.64 1.09 -7.26
C ASN A 31 -5.44 1.93 -7.66
N GLU A 32 -5.59 3.23 -7.88
CA GLU A 32 -4.51 4.08 -8.34
C GLU A 32 -4.75 5.51 -7.86
N LEU A 33 -3.73 6.11 -7.23
CA LEU A 33 -3.81 7.48 -6.72
C LEU A 33 -2.46 8.17 -6.87
N ASN A 34 -2.47 9.48 -7.08
CA ASN A 34 -1.24 10.26 -6.99
C ASN A 34 -0.90 10.52 -5.52
N ILE A 35 0.36 10.89 -5.26
CA ILE A 35 0.84 11.03 -3.89
C ILE A 35 0.07 12.10 -3.11
N SER A 36 -0.34 13.19 -3.77
CA SER A 36 -1.08 14.26 -3.11
C SER A 36 -2.42 13.75 -2.58
N LYS A 37 -3.11 12.91 -3.35
CA LYS A 37 -4.38 12.33 -2.92
C LYS A 37 -4.19 11.31 -1.79
N ILE A 38 -3.11 10.54 -1.82
CA ILE A 38 -2.80 9.62 -0.74
C ILE A 38 -2.63 10.40 0.56
N ILE A 39 -1.85 11.47 0.53
CA ILE A 39 -1.62 12.32 1.70
C ILE A 39 -2.94 12.90 2.19
N LYS A 40 -3.74 13.45 1.29
CA LYS A 40 -5.03 14.05 1.63
C LYS A 40 -5.98 13.03 2.26
N ASN A 41 -6.09 11.84 1.67
CA ASN A 41 -7.04 10.83 2.13
C ASN A 41 -6.63 10.21 3.46
N THR A 42 -5.33 10.04 3.68
CA THR A 42 -4.82 9.41 4.92
C THR A 42 -4.60 10.42 6.03
N LYS A 43 -4.48 11.70 5.69
CA LYS A 43 -4.15 12.79 6.62
C LYS A 43 -2.81 12.58 7.33
N LEU A 44 -1.90 11.89 6.65
CA LEU A 44 -0.54 11.66 7.15
C LEU A 44 0.40 12.68 6.53
N ASN A 45 1.56 12.89 7.15
CA ASN A 45 2.54 13.81 6.57
C ASN A 45 3.28 13.13 5.41
N HIS A 46 3.91 13.96 4.58
CA HIS A 46 4.60 13.52 3.37
C HIS A 46 5.67 12.46 3.66
N SER A 47 6.51 12.68 4.66
CA SER A 47 7.59 11.76 5.03
C SER A 47 7.08 10.38 5.38
N ASN A 48 6.03 10.32 6.21
CA ASN A 48 5.44 9.04 6.61
C ASN A 48 4.87 8.31 5.41
N VAL A 49 4.16 9.02 4.53
CA VAL A 49 3.58 8.42 3.35
C VAL A 49 4.67 7.84 2.46
N VAL A 50 5.72 8.63 2.19
CA VAL A 50 6.83 8.17 1.33
C VAL A 50 7.50 6.92 1.91
N ASN A 51 7.75 6.90 3.21
CA ASN A 51 8.39 5.75 3.87
C ASN A 51 7.56 4.48 3.70
N HIS A 52 6.25 4.57 3.93
CA HIS A 52 5.37 3.42 3.78
C HIS A 52 5.22 2.99 2.32
N LEU A 53 5.16 3.96 1.39
CA LEU A 53 5.08 3.64 -0.03
C LEU A 53 6.34 2.93 -0.50
N ASN A 54 7.51 3.34 -0.01
CA ASN A 54 8.77 2.67 -0.35
C ASN A 54 8.78 1.22 0.10
N PHE A 55 8.27 0.96 1.30
CA PHE A 55 8.13 -0.42 1.79
C PHE A 55 7.19 -1.23 0.89
N LEU A 56 6.05 -0.67 0.55
CA LEU A 56 5.05 -1.37 -0.28
C LEU A 56 5.56 -1.64 -1.69
N LYS A 57 6.38 -0.74 -2.25
CA LYS A 57 7.04 -0.98 -3.54
C LYS A 57 8.01 -2.15 -3.42
N LYS A 58 8.79 -2.17 -2.35
CA LYS A 58 9.81 -3.20 -2.11
C LYS A 58 9.21 -4.59 -2.07
N ILE A 59 8.06 -4.75 -1.43
CA ILE A 59 7.37 -6.05 -1.36
C ILE A 59 6.44 -6.30 -2.55
N ASN A 60 6.47 -5.43 -3.54
CA ASN A 60 5.74 -5.60 -4.80
C ASN A 60 4.21 -5.52 -4.65
N PHE A 61 3.73 -4.81 -3.67
CA PHE A 61 2.29 -4.57 -3.48
C PHE A 61 1.79 -3.41 -4.33
N ILE A 62 2.67 -2.47 -4.66
CA ILE A 62 2.32 -1.29 -5.44
C ILE A 62 3.38 -1.01 -6.49
N GLN A 63 2.99 -0.27 -7.51
CA GLN A 63 3.87 0.19 -8.56
C GLN A 63 3.85 1.71 -8.61
N GLU A 64 5.01 2.32 -8.69
CA GLU A 64 5.13 3.76 -8.88
C GLU A 64 5.26 4.08 -10.35
N LYS A 65 4.46 5.02 -10.84
CA LYS A 65 4.53 5.54 -12.20
C LYS A 65 4.80 7.03 -12.12
N ASN A 66 5.78 7.50 -12.88
CA ASN A 66 6.15 8.90 -12.90
C ASN A 66 5.82 9.52 -14.25
N PHE A 67 5.07 10.60 -14.23
CA PHE A 67 4.71 11.39 -15.42
C PHE A 67 5.13 12.82 -15.16
N GLY A 68 6.34 13.21 -15.58
CA GLY A 68 6.90 14.50 -15.26
C GLY A 68 7.04 14.65 -13.74
N ARG A 69 6.33 15.62 -13.17
CA ARG A 69 6.34 15.87 -11.72
C ARG A 69 5.30 15.07 -10.94
N ILE A 70 4.45 14.33 -11.65
CA ILE A 70 3.35 13.60 -11.03
C ILE A 70 3.80 12.20 -10.70
N ARG A 71 3.66 11.80 -9.43
CA ARG A 71 3.91 10.43 -8.97
C ARG A 71 2.58 9.76 -8.72
N ILE A 72 2.34 8.64 -9.42
CA ILE A 72 1.12 7.86 -9.29
C ILE A 72 1.48 6.49 -8.75
N TYR A 73 0.70 5.99 -7.80
CA TYR A 73 0.91 4.69 -7.18
C TYR A 73 -0.27 3.80 -7.50
N ARG A 74 0.01 2.63 -8.08
CA ARG A 74 -1.00 1.66 -8.48
C ARG A 74 -0.93 0.43 -7.59
N TYR A 75 -2.07 0.00 -7.05
CA TYR A 75 -2.15 -1.23 -6.27
C TYR A 75 -2.00 -2.42 -7.22
N LYS A 76 -1.11 -3.35 -6.91
CA LYS A 76 -0.80 -4.47 -7.80
C LYS A 76 -1.70 -5.66 -7.50
N GLU A 77 -2.94 -5.62 -7.99
CA GLU A 77 -3.90 -6.70 -7.80
C GLU A 77 -3.45 -8.02 -8.41
N GLU A 78 -2.57 -7.99 -9.38
CA GLU A 78 -2.02 -9.18 -9.99
C GLU A 78 -1.07 -9.94 -9.04
N ASN A 79 -0.59 -9.28 -8.00
CA ASN A 79 0.18 -9.94 -6.94
C ASN A 79 -0.82 -10.66 -6.03
N ILE A 80 -0.68 -11.99 -5.90
CA ILE A 80 -1.65 -12.81 -5.15
C ILE A 80 -1.76 -12.38 -3.69
N LYS A 81 -0.66 -11.99 -3.05
CA LYS A 81 -0.67 -11.56 -1.65
C LYS A 81 -1.40 -10.22 -1.50
N ALA A 82 -1.12 -9.28 -2.40
CA ALA A 82 -1.79 -7.99 -2.41
C ALA A 82 -3.29 -8.15 -2.67
N HIS A 83 -3.64 -9.06 -3.59
CA HIS A 83 -5.03 -9.36 -3.88
C HIS A 83 -5.75 -9.92 -2.65
N CYS A 84 -5.12 -10.84 -1.92
CA CYS A 84 -5.70 -11.41 -0.70
C CYS A 84 -5.91 -10.34 0.37
N VAL A 85 -4.95 -9.43 0.53
CA VAL A 85 -5.07 -8.33 1.49
C VAL A 85 -6.24 -7.42 1.11
N LYS A 86 -6.39 -7.12 -0.17
CA LYS A 86 -7.52 -6.31 -0.64
C LYS A 86 -8.87 -6.99 -0.32
N LYS A 87 -8.97 -8.29 -0.58
CA LYS A 87 -10.19 -9.05 -0.27
C LYS A 87 -10.51 -9.03 1.21
N LEU A 88 -9.49 -9.18 2.05
CA LEU A 88 -9.66 -9.08 3.49
C LEU A 88 -10.19 -7.71 3.90
N ILE A 89 -9.62 -6.64 3.34
CA ILE A 89 -10.07 -5.28 3.62
C ILE A 89 -11.53 -5.10 3.22
N GLU A 90 -11.90 -5.56 2.02
CA GLU A 90 -13.26 -5.45 1.53
C GLU A 90 -14.25 -6.15 2.47
N LEU A 91 -13.90 -7.35 2.95
CA LEU A 91 -14.74 -8.09 3.88
C LEU A 91 -14.88 -7.40 5.23
N LEU A 92 -13.75 -6.93 5.77
CA LEU A 92 -13.76 -6.27 7.08
C LEU A 92 -14.52 -4.95 7.06
N GLU A 93 -14.44 -4.22 5.95
CA GLU A 93 -15.08 -2.90 5.83
C GLU A 93 -16.46 -2.99 5.17
N ASN A 94 -16.92 -4.20 4.86
CA ASN A 94 -18.22 -4.42 4.18
C ASN A 94 -18.33 -3.70 2.84
N ILE A 95 -17.26 -3.73 2.07
CA ILE A 95 -17.19 -3.11 0.74
C ILE A 95 -17.05 -4.23 -0.29
N TYR A 96 -18.18 -4.71 -0.80
CA TYR A 96 -18.16 -5.75 -1.85
C TYR A 96 -19.43 -5.74 -2.66
#